data_559c6bb91231f0714e00eddbb76e9f7c
#
_entry.id   559c6bb91231f0714e00eddbb76e9f7c
#
_cell.length_a   1.000
_cell.length_b   1.000
_cell.length_c   1.000
_cell.angle_alpha   90.00
_cell.angle_beta   90.00
_cell.angle_gamma   90.00
#
_symmetry.space_group_name_H-M   'P 1'
#
loop_
_entity.id
_entity.type
_entity.pdbx_description
1 polymer ?
#
loop_
_entity_poly.entity_id
_entity_poly.type
_entity_poly.pdbx_seq_one_letter_code
_entity_poly.pdbx_strand_id
1 'polypeptide(L)'
;MRENEGLTLLGNQQVKYKYEYDPSVLESFDNKHPENDYFVKFNCPEFTSLCPITGQPDFATIYISYVPGKKMVESKSLKLYLFSFRNHGDFHEDVVNVIMKDLIKLMDPKYIEVWGKFLPRGGLSIDPYCNYGKKGTEWEKVAWDRLTKHDMYPEMINNR
;
A
#
# COMPACT_ATOMS: atom_id res chain seq x y z
N MET A 1 16.66 -5.05 24.03
CA MET A 1 15.71 -4.16 23.33
C MET A 1 16.43 -3.60 22.11
N ARG A 2 15.83 -3.73 20.94
CA ARG A 2 16.37 -3.07 19.73
C ARG A 2 16.06 -1.58 19.86
N GLU A 3 17.08 -0.74 19.80
CA GLU A 3 16.89 0.71 19.71
C GLU A 3 16.25 1.00 18.36
N ASN A 4 15.03 1.54 18.39
CA ASN A 4 14.29 1.98 17.22
C ASN A 4 14.69 3.43 16.89
N GLU A 5 15.97 3.62 16.58
CA GLU A 5 16.48 4.93 16.19
C GLU A 5 15.72 5.48 14.98
N GLY A 6 15.13 6.66 15.12
CA GLY A 6 14.42 7.37 14.06
C GLY A 6 12.92 7.08 13.97
N LEU A 7 12.36 6.21 14.81
CA LEU A 7 10.93 5.94 14.85
C LEU A 7 10.25 6.68 15.99
N THR A 8 9.31 7.56 15.68
CA THR A 8 8.64 8.42 16.67
C THR A 8 7.30 7.89 17.14
N LEU A 9 6.68 6.95 16.39
CA LEU A 9 5.32 6.47 16.63
C LEU A 9 5.25 5.12 17.35
N LEU A 10 6.34 4.37 17.41
CA LEU A 10 6.33 3.00 17.92
C LEU A 10 6.31 2.96 19.46
N GLY A 11 5.18 2.62 20.02
CA GLY A 11 5.04 2.09 21.38
C GLY A 11 4.75 3.06 22.53
N ASN A 12 4.94 4.39 22.41
CA ASN A 12 4.96 5.27 23.57
C ASN A 12 4.12 6.55 23.51
N GLN A 13 3.36 6.81 22.43
CA GLN A 13 2.59 8.06 22.33
C GLN A 13 1.15 7.80 21.94
N GLN A 14 0.24 8.61 22.52
CA GLN A 14 -1.11 8.71 21.98
C GLN A 14 -1.03 9.31 20.58
N VAL A 15 -1.54 8.56 19.60
CA VAL A 15 -1.52 8.96 18.21
C VAL A 15 -2.84 9.57 17.82
N LYS A 16 -2.80 10.77 17.27
CA LYS A 16 -3.98 11.41 16.71
C LYS A 16 -4.20 10.92 15.29
N TYR A 17 -5.34 10.28 15.03
CA TYR A 17 -5.73 9.88 13.69
C TYR A 17 -6.08 11.10 12.84
N LYS A 18 -5.61 11.11 11.58
CA LYS A 18 -6.01 12.08 10.57
C LYS A 18 -7.04 11.46 9.64
N TYR A 19 -8.05 12.23 9.29
CA TYR A 19 -9.15 11.84 8.42
C TYR A 19 -9.01 12.35 6.99
N GLU A 20 -7.98 13.14 6.72
CA GLU A 20 -7.63 13.65 5.41
C GLU A 20 -6.31 13.02 4.98
N TYR A 21 -6.21 12.76 3.68
CA TYR A 21 -5.00 12.18 3.09
C TYR A 21 -3.74 12.95 3.51
N ASP A 22 -2.81 12.23 4.10
CA ASP A 22 -1.57 12.82 4.61
C ASP A 22 -0.40 11.83 4.53
N PRO A 23 0.40 11.90 3.47
CA PRO A 23 1.58 11.04 3.33
C PRO A 23 2.72 11.40 4.29
N SER A 24 2.67 12.56 4.94
CA SER A 24 3.72 12.99 5.87
C SER A 24 3.77 12.17 7.16
N VAL A 25 2.72 11.38 7.45
CA VAL A 25 2.69 10.48 8.61
C VAL A 25 3.54 9.22 8.42
N LEU A 26 3.92 8.90 7.19
CA LEU A 26 4.73 7.73 6.89
C LEU A 26 6.14 7.86 7.45
N GLU A 27 6.59 6.81 8.11
CA GLU A 27 7.96 6.67 8.61
C GLU A 27 8.63 5.43 8.03
N SER A 28 9.95 5.49 7.91
CA SER A 28 10.78 4.38 7.46
C SER A 28 11.87 4.07 8.47
N PHE A 29 12.39 2.85 8.39
CA PHE A 29 13.54 2.40 9.17
C PHE A 29 14.49 1.57 8.31
N ASP A 30 15.71 1.36 8.78
CA ASP A 30 16.74 0.67 8.01
C ASP A 30 16.45 -0.83 7.90
N ASN A 31 16.56 -1.35 6.68
CA ASN A 31 16.60 -2.79 6.43
C ASN A 31 17.92 -3.36 6.92
N LYS A 32 17.87 -4.32 7.83
CA LYS A 32 19.10 -4.96 8.38
C LYS A 32 19.68 -6.04 7.47
N HIS A 33 18.97 -6.42 6.40
CA HIS A 33 19.36 -7.48 5.47
C HIS A 33 19.26 -6.99 4.01
N PRO A 34 19.94 -5.89 3.64
CA PRO A 34 19.81 -5.33 2.30
C PRO A 34 20.41 -6.21 1.22
N GLU A 35 21.28 -7.16 1.59
CA GLU A 35 21.89 -8.16 0.71
C GLU A 35 20.94 -9.31 0.33
N ASN A 36 19.85 -9.48 1.06
CA ASN A 36 18.85 -10.52 0.79
C ASN A 36 17.67 -9.94 0.04
N ASP A 37 17.15 -10.73 -0.89
CA ASP A 37 15.88 -10.45 -1.54
C ASP A 37 14.77 -11.23 -0.84
N TYR A 38 13.80 -10.52 -0.30
CA TYR A 38 12.65 -11.12 0.37
C TYR A 38 11.43 -10.22 0.25
N PHE A 39 10.25 -10.81 0.26
CA PHE A 39 9.00 -10.07 0.28
C PHE A 39 8.54 -9.73 1.69
N VAL A 40 8.05 -8.50 1.84
CA VAL A 40 7.21 -8.10 2.95
C VAL A 40 5.82 -7.83 2.40
N LYS A 41 4.81 -8.46 3.00
CA LYS A 41 3.41 -8.27 2.58
C LYS A 41 2.57 -7.73 3.71
N PHE A 42 1.85 -6.66 3.44
CA PHE A 42 0.79 -6.14 4.29
C PHE A 42 -0.58 -6.50 3.71
N ASN A 43 -1.45 -7.03 4.57
CA ASN A 43 -2.84 -7.28 4.26
C ASN A 43 -3.68 -6.28 5.06
N CYS A 44 -4.35 -5.37 4.37
CA CYS A 44 -5.02 -4.23 5.00
C CYS A 44 -6.54 -4.31 4.71
N PRO A 45 -7.31 -5.10 5.50
CA PRO A 45 -8.70 -5.41 5.20
C PRO A 45 -9.69 -4.30 5.59
N GLU A 46 -9.25 -3.25 6.27
CA GLU A 46 -10.12 -2.20 6.80
C GLU A 46 -9.95 -0.86 6.07
N PHE A 47 -9.49 -0.90 4.83
CA PHE A 47 -9.31 0.32 4.05
C PHE A 47 -10.65 0.94 3.67
N THR A 48 -10.74 2.27 3.81
CA THR A 48 -11.89 3.06 3.37
C THR A 48 -11.44 4.33 2.66
N SER A 49 -12.21 4.73 1.66
CA SER A 49 -12.11 6.01 0.96
C SER A 49 -13.49 6.49 0.57
N LEU A 50 -13.59 7.60 -0.15
CA LEU A 50 -14.86 8.12 -0.64
C LEU A 50 -14.87 8.12 -2.16
N CYS A 51 -16.04 7.88 -2.75
CA CYS A 51 -16.27 8.16 -4.15
C CYS A 51 -16.15 9.68 -4.38
N PRO A 52 -15.30 10.15 -5.32
CA PRO A 52 -15.09 11.58 -5.53
C PRO A 52 -16.32 12.29 -6.13
N ILE A 53 -17.26 11.54 -6.68
CA ILE A 53 -18.46 12.07 -7.32
C ILE A 53 -19.64 12.12 -6.33
N THR A 54 -19.89 11.02 -5.61
CA THR A 54 -21.09 10.86 -4.77
C THR A 54 -20.82 11.04 -3.28
N GLY A 55 -19.55 10.97 -2.86
CA GLY A 55 -19.18 10.94 -1.44
C GLY A 55 -19.54 9.63 -0.72
N GLN A 56 -20.01 8.61 -1.47
CA GLN A 56 -20.30 7.31 -0.87
C GLN A 56 -19.03 6.66 -0.38
N PRO A 57 -19.03 6.07 0.83
CA PRO A 57 -17.89 5.31 1.33
C PRO A 57 -17.58 4.08 0.48
N ASP A 58 -16.31 3.90 0.19
CA ASP A 58 -15.76 2.70 -0.44
C ASP A 58 -14.96 1.91 0.58
N PHE A 59 -15.03 0.60 0.52
CA PHE A 59 -14.33 -0.32 1.40
C PHE A 59 -13.50 -1.30 0.58
N ALA A 60 -12.31 -1.59 1.06
CA ALA A 60 -11.42 -2.49 0.34
C ALA A 60 -10.48 -3.26 1.29
N THR A 61 -9.97 -4.36 0.78
CA THR A 61 -8.71 -4.94 1.26
C THR A 61 -7.60 -4.46 0.34
N ILE A 62 -6.61 -3.79 0.90
CA ILE A 62 -5.40 -3.39 0.19
C ILE A 62 -4.27 -4.37 0.51
N TYR A 63 -3.69 -4.94 -0.53
CA TYR A 63 -2.50 -5.79 -0.44
C TYR A 63 -1.29 -5.02 -0.93
N ILE A 64 -0.30 -4.88 -0.07
CA ILE A 64 0.97 -4.22 -0.39
C ILE A 64 2.07 -5.25 -0.23
N SER A 65 2.77 -5.58 -1.31
CA SER A 65 3.90 -6.49 -1.28
C SER A 65 5.12 -5.80 -1.86
N TYR A 66 6.26 -5.85 -1.17
CA TYR A 66 7.47 -5.22 -1.66
C TYR A 66 8.73 -6.01 -1.29
N VAL A 67 9.77 -5.82 -2.06
CA VAL A 67 11.13 -6.27 -1.77
C VAL A 67 11.92 -5.04 -1.34
N PRO A 68 12.34 -4.96 -0.08
CA PRO A 68 13.03 -3.77 0.43
C PRO A 68 14.43 -3.61 -0.18
N GLY A 69 14.81 -2.36 -0.39
CA GLY A 69 16.21 -1.98 -0.57
C GLY A 69 16.84 -1.68 0.78
N LYS A 70 17.27 -0.45 0.98
CA LYS A 70 17.88 0.01 2.24
C LYS A 70 16.87 0.37 3.33
N LYS A 71 15.63 0.71 2.95
CA LYS A 71 14.58 1.19 3.85
C LYS A 71 13.35 0.29 3.82
N MET A 72 12.67 0.27 4.94
CA MET A 72 11.39 -0.42 5.14
C MET A 72 10.37 0.54 5.74
N VAL A 73 9.09 0.36 5.41
CA VAL A 73 8.02 1.17 6.02
C VAL A 73 7.71 0.70 7.44
N GLU A 74 7.54 1.65 8.36
CA GLU A 74 7.11 1.37 9.72
C GLU A 74 5.59 1.09 9.74
N SER A 75 5.19 -0.03 10.35
CA SER A 75 3.83 -0.57 10.23
C SER A 75 2.76 0.30 10.89
N LYS A 76 3.04 0.95 12.02
CA LYS A 76 2.10 1.85 12.69
C LYS A 76 1.87 3.11 11.86
N SER A 77 2.91 3.67 11.28
CA SER A 77 2.80 4.81 10.38
C SER A 77 2.03 4.47 9.11
N LEU A 78 2.23 3.27 8.56
CA LEU A 78 1.45 2.78 7.42
C LEU A 78 -0.04 2.67 7.77
N LYS A 79 -0.37 2.14 8.96
CA LYS A 79 -1.75 2.08 9.44
C LYS A 79 -2.39 3.47 9.48
N LEU A 80 -1.69 4.46 10.04
CA LEU A 80 -2.18 5.84 10.11
C LEU A 80 -2.32 6.49 8.74
N TYR A 81 -1.38 6.22 7.87
CA TYR A 81 -1.42 6.69 6.48
C TYR A 81 -2.64 6.14 5.73
N LEU A 82 -2.88 4.83 5.79
CA LEU A 82 -4.05 4.23 5.15
C LEU A 82 -5.37 4.74 5.76
N PHE A 83 -5.40 4.96 7.07
CA PHE A 83 -6.56 5.55 7.73
C PHE A 83 -6.85 6.97 7.25
N SER A 84 -5.83 7.74 6.87
CA SER A 84 -5.99 9.11 6.37
C SER A 84 -6.82 9.21 5.08
N PHE A 85 -6.98 8.12 4.34
CA PHE A 85 -7.85 8.08 3.16
C PHE A 85 -9.35 8.06 3.48
N ARG A 86 -9.73 7.87 4.73
CA ARG A 86 -11.13 7.62 5.11
C ARG A 86 -12.13 8.66 4.58
N ASN A 87 -11.76 9.93 4.58
CA ASN A 87 -12.58 11.01 4.03
C ASN A 87 -12.00 11.59 2.73
N HIS A 88 -11.04 10.89 2.12
CA HIS A 88 -10.43 11.31 0.87
C HIS A 88 -11.21 10.77 -0.33
N GLY A 89 -11.65 11.67 -1.19
CA GLY A 89 -12.36 11.32 -2.44
C GLY A 89 -11.38 11.01 -3.56
N ASP A 90 -11.32 9.74 -3.98
CA ASP A 90 -10.47 9.31 -5.08
C ASP A 90 -11.05 8.06 -5.75
N PHE A 91 -10.78 7.86 -7.04
CA PHE A 91 -11.18 6.64 -7.73
C PHE A 91 -10.32 5.46 -7.26
N HIS A 92 -10.88 4.25 -7.33
CA HIS A 92 -10.20 3.03 -6.87
C HIS A 92 -8.84 2.84 -7.55
N GLU A 93 -8.78 3.11 -8.85
CA GLU A 93 -7.57 3.01 -9.66
C GLU A 93 -6.49 4.02 -9.25
N ASP A 94 -6.91 5.22 -8.86
CA ASP A 94 -6.00 6.26 -8.39
C ASP A 94 -5.45 5.92 -7.00
N VAL A 95 -6.29 5.43 -6.10
CA VAL A 95 -5.91 5.07 -4.74
C VAL A 95 -4.71 4.13 -4.70
N VAL A 96 -4.75 3.03 -5.45
CA VAL A 96 -3.63 2.06 -5.43
C VAL A 96 -2.34 2.65 -6.01
N ASN A 97 -2.47 3.50 -7.02
CA ASN A 97 -1.33 4.21 -7.62
C ASN A 97 -0.74 5.24 -6.67
N VAL A 98 -1.56 6.00 -5.96
CA VAL A 98 -1.12 6.97 -4.95
C VAL A 98 -0.37 6.26 -3.83
N ILE A 99 -0.93 5.18 -3.29
CA ILE A 99 -0.28 4.38 -2.24
C ILE A 99 1.08 3.87 -2.73
N MET A 100 1.15 3.32 -3.93
CA MET A 100 2.42 2.81 -4.48
C MET A 100 3.46 3.92 -4.62
N LYS A 101 3.08 5.06 -5.18
CA LYS A 101 4.00 6.20 -5.40
C LYS A 101 4.53 6.77 -4.08
N ASP A 102 3.68 6.90 -3.07
CA ASP A 102 4.10 7.40 -1.75
C ASP A 102 5.10 6.43 -1.09
N LEU A 103 4.85 5.13 -1.19
CA LEU A 103 5.76 4.12 -0.65
C LEU A 103 7.08 4.01 -1.43
N ILE A 104 7.05 4.20 -2.75
CA ILE A 104 8.29 4.30 -3.55
C ILE A 104 9.13 5.50 -3.08
N LYS A 105 8.50 6.65 -2.91
CA LYS A 105 9.18 7.86 -2.43
C LYS A 105 9.77 7.67 -1.04
N LEU A 106 9.07 6.97 -0.16
CA LEU A 106 9.51 6.71 1.21
C LEU A 106 10.70 5.76 1.27
N MET A 107 10.65 4.65 0.52
CA MET A 107 11.54 3.50 0.74
C MET A 107 12.57 3.28 -0.37
N ASP A 108 12.33 3.75 -1.58
CA ASP A 108 13.10 3.35 -2.78
C ASP A 108 13.27 1.81 -2.84
N PRO A 109 12.17 1.05 -2.90
CA PRO A 109 12.22 -0.40 -2.86
C PRO A 109 12.79 -0.98 -4.16
N LYS A 110 13.32 -2.20 -4.10
CA LYS A 110 13.70 -2.96 -5.30
C LYS A 110 12.49 -3.28 -6.17
N TYR A 111 11.40 -3.67 -5.52
CA TYR A 111 10.12 -4.00 -6.12
C TYR A 111 8.97 -3.63 -5.19
N ILE A 112 7.85 -3.24 -5.74
CA ILE A 112 6.59 -3.05 -5.00
C ILE A 112 5.39 -3.31 -5.89
N GLU A 113 4.37 -3.89 -5.31
CA GLU A 113 3.03 -3.99 -5.92
C GLU A 113 1.96 -3.58 -4.91
N VAL A 114 0.91 -2.98 -5.41
CA VAL A 114 -0.28 -2.64 -4.64
C VAL A 114 -1.51 -3.17 -5.36
N TRP A 115 -2.30 -3.96 -4.66
CA TRP A 115 -3.52 -4.56 -5.18
C TRP A 115 -4.69 -4.17 -4.28
N GLY A 116 -5.68 -3.49 -4.83
CA GLY A 116 -6.92 -3.16 -4.14
C GLY A 116 -8.03 -4.11 -4.52
N LYS A 117 -8.71 -4.67 -3.53
CA LYS A 117 -9.95 -5.45 -3.73
C LYS A 117 -11.09 -4.71 -3.06
N PHE A 118 -11.85 -3.98 -3.87
CA PHE A 118 -12.94 -3.15 -3.39
C PHE A 118 -14.26 -3.94 -3.32
N LEU A 119 -15.05 -3.65 -2.29
CA LEU A 119 -16.39 -4.24 -2.17
C LEU A 119 -17.28 -3.82 -3.34
N PRO A 120 -18.13 -4.71 -3.86
CA PRO A 120 -19.03 -4.39 -4.96
C PRO A 120 -20.01 -3.26 -4.61
N ARG A 121 -20.25 -2.41 -5.60
CA ARG A 121 -21.39 -1.45 -5.60
C ARG A 121 -22.21 -1.66 -6.85
N GLY A 122 -23.54 -1.76 -6.69
CA GLY A 122 -24.43 -2.04 -7.81
C GLY A 122 -24.13 -3.36 -8.53
N GLY A 123 -23.59 -4.36 -7.81
CA GLY A 123 -23.19 -5.64 -8.38
C GLY A 123 -21.87 -5.64 -9.14
N LEU A 124 -21.07 -4.55 -9.08
CA LEU A 124 -19.80 -4.42 -9.77
C LEU A 124 -18.66 -4.19 -8.78
N SER A 125 -17.63 -5.02 -8.81
CA SER A 125 -16.38 -4.82 -8.07
C SER A 125 -15.26 -4.36 -8.99
N ILE A 126 -14.31 -3.60 -8.46
CA ILE A 126 -13.13 -3.12 -9.16
C ILE A 126 -11.91 -3.51 -8.35
N ASP A 127 -10.97 -4.22 -8.99
CA ASP A 127 -9.76 -4.73 -8.35
C ASP A 127 -8.51 -4.20 -9.05
N PRO A 128 -8.14 -2.93 -8.88
CA PRO A 128 -6.96 -2.38 -9.53
C PRO A 128 -5.68 -2.96 -8.96
N TYR A 129 -4.72 -3.21 -9.84
CA TYR A 129 -3.39 -3.71 -9.54
C TYR A 129 -2.34 -2.85 -10.22
N CYS A 130 -1.34 -2.45 -9.48
CA CYS A 130 -0.18 -1.75 -10.03
C CYS A 130 1.11 -2.27 -9.41
N ASN A 131 2.22 -2.14 -10.13
CA ASN A 131 3.51 -2.52 -9.62
C ASN A 131 4.65 -1.64 -10.18
N TYR A 132 5.81 -1.78 -9.58
CA TYR A 132 7.02 -1.06 -9.95
C TYR A 132 8.23 -1.91 -9.63
N GLY A 133 9.15 -2.01 -10.59
CA GLY A 133 10.51 -2.51 -10.38
C GLY A 133 11.52 -1.37 -10.52
N LYS A 134 12.52 -1.34 -9.64
CA LYS A 134 13.52 -0.27 -9.64
C LYS A 134 14.17 -0.14 -11.00
N LYS A 135 14.12 1.06 -11.58
CA LYS A 135 14.63 1.37 -12.91
C LYS A 135 16.13 1.11 -13.01
N GLY A 136 16.55 0.54 -14.15
CA GLY A 136 17.95 0.20 -14.39
C GLY A 136 18.40 -1.08 -13.67
N THR A 137 17.50 -1.86 -13.12
CA THR A 137 17.77 -3.13 -12.44
C THR A 137 16.95 -4.27 -13.07
N GLU A 138 17.30 -5.50 -12.70
CA GLU A 138 16.54 -6.72 -13.08
C GLU A 138 15.09 -6.72 -12.57
N TRP A 139 14.79 -5.89 -11.57
CA TRP A 139 13.45 -5.78 -10.99
C TRP A 139 12.42 -5.16 -11.96
N GLU A 140 12.86 -4.41 -12.97
CA GLU A 140 11.96 -3.96 -14.05
C GLU A 140 11.34 -5.15 -14.79
N LYS A 141 12.15 -6.20 -15.05
CA LYS A 141 11.66 -7.44 -15.67
C LYS A 141 10.70 -8.19 -14.76
N VAL A 142 11.02 -8.27 -13.46
CA VAL A 142 10.12 -8.88 -12.48
C VAL A 142 8.77 -8.17 -12.47
N ALA A 143 8.76 -6.84 -12.46
CA ALA A 143 7.53 -6.05 -12.50
C ALA A 143 6.72 -6.30 -13.77
N TRP A 144 7.36 -6.34 -14.93
CA TRP A 144 6.72 -6.65 -16.20
C TRP A 144 6.12 -8.05 -16.23
N ASP A 145 6.87 -9.05 -15.79
CA ASP A 145 6.41 -10.43 -15.71
C ASP A 145 5.21 -10.58 -14.76
N ARG A 146 5.26 -9.92 -13.60
CA ARG A 146 4.14 -9.91 -12.65
C ARG A 146 2.89 -9.27 -13.23
N LEU A 147 3.03 -8.14 -13.91
CA LEU A 147 1.91 -7.43 -14.51
C LEU A 147 1.27 -8.24 -15.64
N THR A 148 2.09 -8.79 -16.53
CA THR A 148 1.61 -9.53 -17.72
C THR A 148 1.08 -10.92 -17.40
N LYS A 149 1.48 -11.50 -16.28
CA LYS A 149 1.01 -12.79 -15.77
C LYS A 149 0.05 -12.68 -14.59
N HIS A 150 -0.36 -11.46 -14.27
CA HIS A 150 -1.38 -11.24 -13.24
C HIS A 150 -2.64 -12.03 -13.60
N ASP A 151 -3.26 -12.65 -12.61
CA ASP A 151 -4.42 -13.50 -12.79
C ASP A 151 -5.58 -12.71 -13.41
N MET A 152 -5.98 -13.13 -14.61
CA MET A 152 -7.12 -12.56 -15.33
C MET A 152 -8.34 -13.49 -15.32
N TYR A 153 -8.29 -14.59 -14.58
CA TYR A 153 -9.44 -15.47 -14.43
C TYR A 153 -10.51 -14.86 -13.54
N PRO A 154 -11.78 -15.10 -13.83
CA PRO A 154 -12.87 -14.61 -12.97
C PRO A 154 -12.73 -15.15 -11.55
N GLU A 155 -12.77 -14.27 -10.57
CA GLU A 155 -12.86 -14.66 -9.18
C GLU A 155 -14.31 -15.01 -8.78
N MET A 156 -14.45 -15.98 -7.87
CA MET A 156 -15.70 -16.09 -7.13
C MET A 156 -15.83 -14.93 -6.16
N ILE A 157 -16.89 -14.16 -6.31
CA ILE A 157 -17.21 -13.06 -5.40
C ILE A 157 -17.93 -13.63 -4.19
N ASN A 158 -17.20 -13.81 -3.11
CA ASN A 158 -17.74 -14.21 -1.81
C ASN A 158 -17.78 -13.00 -0.91
N ASN A 159 -18.78 -12.17 -0.99
CA ASN A 159 -19.02 -11.05 -0.04
C ASN A 159 -17.74 -10.41 0.54
N ARG A 160 -16.69 -10.56 -0.14
CA ARG A 160 -15.28 -10.21 0.12
C ARG A 160 -14.94 -9.74 1.52
#